data_38de5410797fbea709555302bb77185b
#
_entry.id   38de5410797fbea709555302bb77185b
#
_cell.length_a   1.000
_cell.length_b   1.000
_cell.length_c   1.000
_cell.angle_alpha   90.00
_cell.angle_beta   90.00
_cell.angle_gamma   90.00
#
_symmetry.space_group_name_H-M   'P 1'
#
loop_
_entity.id
_entity.type
_entity.pdbx_description
1 polymer ?
#
loop_
_entity_poly.entity_id
_entity_poly.type
_entity_poly.pdbx_seq_one_letter_code
_entity_poly.pdbx_strand_id
1 'polypeptide(L)'
;MNVELAEERILLLPDVLGAAQAEARAWSKRTDAFGAFAKLGGLLQKPKDEDFEIVYRELRLQPFWRLSAATTYVYERQREHRLKVSGEVQSVAIGGQAFAASDKEATITVTECCNESSRKDWLYDGISKKGDLGLKPYLAFSAEPVTTEDLNARARAGDIVVPPQAKASMLVREVISRSIRKIVKGLECIS
;
A
#
# COMPACT_ATOMS: atom_id res chain seq x y z
N MET A 1 -1.65 -14.40 19.64
CA MET A 1 -1.41 -13.83 18.30
C MET A 1 -0.19 -14.53 17.73
N ASN A 2 -0.32 -15.15 16.56
CA ASN A 2 0.80 -15.75 15.83
C ASN A 2 1.17 -14.83 14.66
N VAL A 3 2.45 -14.64 14.40
CA VAL A 3 2.96 -13.82 13.30
C VAL A 3 3.97 -14.66 12.53
N GLU A 4 3.68 -14.93 11.27
CA GLU A 4 4.58 -15.60 10.35
C GLU A 4 5.17 -14.58 9.40
N LEU A 5 6.49 -14.61 9.23
CA LEU A 5 7.21 -13.74 8.31
C LEU A 5 7.67 -14.53 7.10
N ALA A 6 7.30 -14.04 5.92
CA ALA A 6 7.84 -14.57 4.68
C ALA A 6 9.28 -14.10 4.46
N GLU A 7 10.02 -14.82 3.62
CA GLU A 7 11.35 -14.41 3.19
C GLU A 7 11.33 -13.13 2.37
N GLU A 8 12.36 -12.32 2.54
CA GLU A 8 12.61 -11.15 1.73
C GLU A 8 13.04 -11.56 0.31
N ARG A 9 12.49 -10.89 -0.69
CA ARG A 9 12.82 -11.13 -2.10
C ARG A 9 13.17 -9.83 -2.77
N ILE A 10 14.20 -9.87 -3.61
CA ILE A 10 14.59 -8.77 -4.47
C ILE A 10 13.93 -8.99 -5.84
N LEU A 11 13.18 -8.00 -6.28
CA LEU A 11 12.50 -8.02 -7.56
C LEU A 11 12.98 -6.84 -8.40
N LEU A 12 13.33 -7.10 -9.64
CA LEU A 12 13.72 -6.08 -10.60
C LEU A 12 12.55 -5.79 -11.53
N LEU A 13 12.17 -4.53 -11.64
CA LEU A 13 11.21 -4.08 -12.63
C LEU A 13 11.85 -4.00 -14.01
N PRO A 14 11.12 -4.32 -15.10
CA PRO A 14 11.65 -4.21 -16.43
C PRO A 14 11.97 -2.76 -16.79
N ASP A 15 13.00 -2.57 -17.59
CA ASP A 15 13.24 -1.30 -18.26
C ASP A 15 12.25 -1.16 -19.42
N VAL A 16 11.16 -0.43 -19.18
CA VAL A 16 10.12 -0.17 -20.17
C VAL A 16 10.42 1.05 -21.02
N LEU A 17 11.49 1.79 -20.70
CA LEU A 17 11.89 3.01 -21.38
C LEU A 17 13.35 2.91 -21.81
N GLY A 18 13.59 2.37 -22.99
CA GLY A 18 14.95 2.28 -23.53
C GLY A 18 15.66 3.65 -23.59
N ALA A 19 16.97 3.64 -23.59
CA ALA A 19 17.81 4.84 -23.51
C ALA A 19 17.44 5.93 -24.53
N ALA A 20 17.17 5.56 -25.78
CA ALA A 20 16.77 6.50 -26.83
C ALA A 20 15.39 7.15 -26.53
N GLN A 21 14.45 6.39 -25.99
CA GLN A 21 13.13 6.92 -25.61
C GLN A 21 13.22 7.83 -24.38
N ALA A 22 14.08 7.50 -23.42
CA ALA A 22 14.35 8.33 -22.26
C ALA A 22 14.93 9.67 -22.67
N GLU A 23 15.89 9.66 -23.60
CA GLU A 23 16.49 10.86 -24.19
C GLU A 23 15.46 11.72 -24.93
N ALA A 24 14.66 11.10 -25.79
CA ALA A 24 13.59 11.82 -26.51
C ALA A 24 12.57 12.46 -25.54
N ARG A 25 12.24 11.77 -24.44
CA ARG A 25 11.39 12.33 -23.36
C ARG A 25 12.07 13.48 -22.62
N ALA A 26 13.34 13.34 -22.27
CA ALA A 26 14.10 14.41 -21.62
C ALA A 26 14.14 15.65 -22.52
N TRP A 27 14.40 15.44 -23.80
CA TRP A 27 14.42 16.50 -24.80
C TRP A 27 13.07 17.19 -24.95
N SER A 28 11.97 16.43 -24.98
CA SER A 28 10.61 17.01 -25.06
C SER A 28 10.24 17.85 -23.84
N LYS A 29 10.84 17.57 -22.68
CA LYS A 29 10.60 18.26 -21.41
C LYS A 29 11.70 19.27 -21.02
N ARG A 30 12.66 19.55 -21.92
CA ARG A 30 13.81 20.41 -21.63
C ARG A 30 13.46 21.78 -21.08
N THR A 31 12.33 22.34 -21.55
CA THR A 31 11.84 23.64 -21.06
C THR A 31 11.27 23.58 -19.65
N ASP A 32 10.85 22.41 -19.16
CA ASP A 32 10.31 22.26 -17.80
C ASP A 32 11.42 22.43 -16.74
N ALA A 33 12.69 22.24 -17.11
CA ALA A 33 13.83 22.42 -16.23
C ALA A 33 13.99 23.89 -15.75
N PHE A 34 13.48 24.86 -16.50
CA PHE A 34 13.54 26.28 -16.14
C PHE A 34 12.38 26.72 -15.20
N GLY A 35 11.52 25.80 -14.80
CA GLY A 35 10.45 26.03 -13.83
C GLY A 35 9.31 26.91 -14.35
N ALA A 36 8.41 27.30 -13.43
CA ALA A 36 7.23 28.11 -13.75
C ALA A 36 7.56 29.51 -14.32
N PHE A 37 8.71 30.06 -13.99
CA PHE A 37 9.17 31.36 -14.50
C PHE A 37 9.41 31.38 -16.00
N ALA A 38 9.85 30.26 -16.58
CA ALA A 38 10.02 30.16 -18.04
C ALA A 38 8.66 30.18 -18.78
N LYS A 39 7.59 29.76 -18.12
CA LYS A 39 6.21 29.81 -18.65
C LYS A 39 5.60 31.22 -18.57
N LEU A 40 6.03 32.02 -17.58
CA LEU A 40 5.60 33.41 -17.40
C LEU A 40 6.42 34.39 -18.23
N GLY A 41 7.65 34.03 -18.60
CA GLY A 41 8.58 34.85 -19.42
C GLY A 41 8.30 34.81 -20.92
N GLY A 42 7.09 34.49 -21.36
CA GLY A 42 6.70 34.43 -22.78
C GLY A 42 6.90 35.74 -23.60
N LEU A 43 7.47 36.77 -22.98
CA LEU A 43 7.85 38.03 -23.61
C LEU A 43 9.36 38.18 -23.81
N LEU A 44 10.20 37.34 -23.21
CA LEU A 44 11.66 37.36 -23.36
C LEU A 44 12.10 36.02 -23.97
N GLN A 45 12.73 36.09 -25.12
CA GLN A 45 13.26 35.03 -25.95
C GLN A 45 13.12 33.60 -25.44
N LYS A 46 12.26 32.81 -26.10
CA LYS A 46 12.18 31.36 -25.85
C LYS A 46 13.58 30.76 -26.11
N PRO A 47 14.12 29.96 -25.16
CA PRO A 47 15.39 29.25 -25.40
C PRO A 47 15.30 28.45 -26.71
N LYS A 48 16.32 28.56 -27.54
CA LYS A 48 16.41 27.78 -28.78
C LYS A 48 16.90 26.37 -28.48
N ASP A 49 16.68 25.45 -29.40
CA ASP A 49 17.15 24.08 -29.24
C ASP A 49 18.67 23.98 -29.09
N GLU A 50 19.39 24.93 -29.67
CA GLU A 50 20.86 25.09 -29.58
C GLU A 50 21.35 25.42 -28.16
N ASP A 51 20.46 25.94 -27.29
CA ASP A 51 20.81 26.33 -25.92
C ASP A 51 20.76 25.14 -24.95
N PHE A 52 20.42 23.92 -25.42
CA PHE A 52 20.29 22.74 -24.60
C PHE A 52 21.29 21.66 -24.98
N GLU A 53 21.92 21.09 -23.98
CA GLU A 53 22.82 19.95 -24.11
C GLU A 53 22.52 18.89 -23.06
N ILE A 54 22.55 17.62 -23.42
CA ILE A 54 22.48 16.51 -22.47
C ILE A 54 23.93 16.21 -22.05
N VAL A 55 24.34 16.79 -20.92
CA VAL A 55 25.70 16.65 -20.38
C VAL A 55 25.91 15.35 -19.59
N TYR A 56 24.85 14.66 -19.18
CA TYR A 56 24.95 13.48 -18.35
C TYR A 56 23.81 12.51 -18.55
N ARG A 57 24.11 11.21 -18.55
CA ARG A 57 23.13 10.12 -18.58
C ARG A 57 23.53 9.04 -17.60
N GLU A 58 22.57 8.55 -16.82
CA GLU A 58 22.76 7.40 -15.96
C GLU A 58 21.50 6.56 -15.89
N LEU A 59 21.64 5.24 -15.75
CA LEU A 59 20.57 4.35 -15.34
C LEU A 59 20.68 4.16 -13.83
N ARG A 60 19.63 4.53 -13.11
CA ARG A 60 19.58 4.42 -11.65
C ARG A 60 18.49 3.47 -11.22
N LEU A 61 18.87 2.39 -10.54
CA LEU A 61 17.97 1.46 -9.90
C LEU A 61 17.65 1.96 -8.48
N GLN A 62 16.48 2.56 -8.33
CA GLN A 62 16.02 3.10 -7.04
C GLN A 62 15.17 2.07 -6.30
N PRO A 63 15.51 1.75 -5.04
CA PRO A 63 14.79 0.73 -4.28
C PRO A 63 13.47 1.28 -3.74
N PHE A 64 12.46 0.42 -3.69
CA PHE A 64 11.28 0.63 -2.88
C PHE A 64 10.84 -0.69 -2.23
N TRP A 65 10.13 -0.61 -1.12
CA TRP A 65 9.62 -1.75 -0.40
C TRP A 65 8.14 -1.96 -0.68
N ARG A 66 7.77 -3.19 -0.99
CA ARG A 66 6.40 -3.65 -0.95
C ARG A 66 6.26 -4.64 0.21
N LEU A 67 5.40 -4.31 1.16
CA LEU A 67 5.03 -5.20 2.25
C LEU A 67 3.58 -5.62 2.06
N SER A 68 3.34 -6.93 2.06
CA SER A 68 1.99 -7.51 2.01
C SER A 68 1.73 -8.20 3.33
N ALA A 69 0.62 -7.90 3.98
CA ALA A 69 0.18 -8.64 5.16
C ALA A 69 -1.24 -9.15 4.95
N ALA A 70 -1.42 -10.42 5.28
CA ALA A 70 -2.71 -11.06 5.47
C ALA A 70 -2.97 -11.20 6.97
N THR A 71 -4.14 -10.82 7.41
CA THR A 71 -4.56 -10.97 8.82
C THR A 71 -5.86 -11.71 8.87
N THR A 72 -5.96 -12.67 9.79
CA THR A 72 -7.19 -13.36 10.12
C THR A 72 -7.38 -13.30 11.63
N TYR A 73 -8.56 -12.93 12.08
CA TYR A 73 -8.90 -12.89 13.50
C TYR A 73 -10.31 -13.36 13.72
N VAL A 74 -10.48 -14.07 14.82
CA VAL A 74 -11.74 -14.61 15.29
C VAL A 74 -12.07 -13.92 16.60
N TYR A 75 -13.29 -13.44 16.73
CA TYR A 75 -13.76 -12.78 17.94
C TYR A 75 -15.26 -13.03 18.16
N GLU A 76 -15.68 -12.84 19.36
CA GLU A 76 -17.08 -12.89 19.74
C GLU A 76 -17.53 -11.49 20.13
N ARG A 77 -18.77 -11.17 19.77
CA ARG A 77 -19.44 -9.94 20.22
C ARG A 77 -20.90 -10.22 20.59
N GLN A 78 -21.37 -9.52 21.59
CA GLN A 78 -22.81 -9.50 21.90
C GLN A 78 -23.48 -8.44 21.03
N ARG A 79 -24.64 -8.81 20.49
CA ARG A 79 -25.42 -7.89 19.66
C ARG A 79 -26.89 -8.08 19.92
N GLU A 80 -27.64 -6.98 20.01
CA GLU A 80 -29.08 -6.98 20.09
C GLU A 80 -29.70 -6.98 18.69
N HIS A 81 -30.60 -7.93 18.46
CA HIS A 81 -31.39 -8.00 17.25
C HIS A 81 -32.88 -7.79 17.60
N ARG A 82 -33.54 -6.91 16.84
CA ARG A 82 -34.96 -6.66 16.97
C ARG A 82 -35.72 -7.49 15.96
N LEU A 83 -36.59 -8.38 16.47
CA LEU A 83 -37.48 -9.19 15.65
C LEU A 83 -38.86 -8.55 15.65
N LYS A 84 -39.44 -8.32 14.49
CA LYS A 84 -40.83 -7.92 14.38
C LYS A 84 -41.73 -9.14 14.61
N VAL A 85 -42.71 -8.99 15.46
CA VAL A 85 -43.68 -10.01 15.78
C VAL A 85 -45.11 -9.47 15.64
N SER A 86 -46.11 -10.35 15.56
CA SER A 86 -47.51 -9.92 15.54
C SER A 86 -47.96 -9.48 16.97
N GLY A 87 -49.02 -8.66 17.04
CA GLY A 87 -49.40 -7.99 18.29
C GLY A 87 -49.88 -8.91 19.39
N GLU A 88 -50.22 -10.15 19.08
CA GLU A 88 -50.65 -11.19 20.03
C GLU A 88 -49.49 -11.97 20.65
N VAL A 89 -48.26 -11.81 20.12
CA VAL A 89 -47.07 -12.51 20.61
C VAL A 89 -46.56 -11.84 21.89
N GLN A 90 -46.52 -12.60 22.98
CA GLN A 90 -46.04 -12.15 24.28
C GLN A 90 -44.55 -12.48 24.49
N SER A 91 -44.06 -13.53 23.89
CA SER A 91 -42.64 -13.93 23.97
C SER A 91 -42.19 -14.74 22.75
N VAL A 92 -40.88 -14.70 22.48
CA VAL A 92 -40.21 -15.51 21.46
C VAL A 92 -39.16 -16.37 22.16
N ALA A 93 -39.14 -17.67 21.88
CA ALA A 93 -38.13 -18.57 22.43
C ALA A 93 -37.13 -18.98 21.37
N ILE A 94 -35.83 -18.82 21.67
CA ILE A 94 -34.71 -19.21 20.80
C ILE A 94 -33.69 -19.98 21.64
N GLY A 95 -33.36 -21.20 21.20
CA GLY A 95 -32.38 -22.03 21.89
C GLY A 95 -32.76 -22.37 23.35
N GLY A 96 -34.07 -22.39 23.67
CA GLY A 96 -34.58 -22.64 25.04
C GLY A 96 -34.62 -21.41 25.94
N GLN A 97 -34.17 -20.24 25.48
CA GLN A 97 -34.26 -18.96 26.19
C GLN A 97 -35.48 -18.17 25.69
N ALA A 98 -36.32 -17.66 26.60
CA ALA A 98 -37.46 -16.83 26.25
C ALA A 98 -37.12 -15.34 26.34
N PHE A 99 -37.52 -14.58 25.32
CA PHE A 99 -37.40 -13.13 25.22
C PHE A 99 -38.79 -12.52 25.18
N ALA A 100 -39.06 -11.56 26.05
CA ALA A 100 -40.34 -10.86 26.08
C ALA A 100 -40.54 -10.04 24.80
N ALA A 101 -41.77 -10.03 24.28
CA ALA A 101 -42.14 -9.18 23.17
C ALA A 101 -43.01 -8.02 23.70
N SER A 102 -42.72 -6.80 23.25
CA SER A 102 -43.51 -5.60 23.51
C SER A 102 -43.56 -4.76 22.24
N ASP A 103 -44.64 -4.01 22.04
CA ASP A 103 -44.81 -3.11 20.90
C ASP A 103 -44.58 -3.76 19.53
N LYS A 104 -44.96 -5.04 19.39
CA LYS A 104 -44.73 -5.85 18.17
C LYS A 104 -43.28 -6.12 17.85
N GLU A 105 -42.39 -6.02 18.83
CA GLU A 105 -40.97 -6.32 18.70
C GLU A 105 -40.48 -7.20 19.87
N ALA A 106 -39.60 -8.13 19.59
CA ALA A 106 -38.81 -8.85 20.57
C ALA A 106 -37.34 -8.54 20.39
N THR A 107 -36.66 -8.09 21.44
CA THR A 107 -35.23 -7.84 21.43
C THR A 107 -34.48 -9.06 21.92
N ILE A 108 -33.58 -9.58 21.13
CA ILE A 108 -32.78 -10.76 21.39
C ILE A 108 -31.34 -10.38 21.50
N THR A 109 -30.66 -10.69 22.59
CA THR A 109 -29.20 -10.56 22.69
C THR A 109 -28.57 -11.88 22.27
N VAL A 110 -27.75 -11.82 21.23
CA VAL A 110 -27.02 -12.98 20.71
C VAL A 110 -25.52 -12.76 20.77
N THR A 111 -24.77 -13.86 20.92
CA THR A 111 -23.33 -13.86 20.75
C THR A 111 -23.02 -14.23 19.30
N GLU A 112 -22.51 -13.29 18.56
CA GLU A 112 -22.03 -13.51 17.18
C GLU A 112 -20.57 -13.95 17.20
N CYS A 113 -20.27 -15.14 16.64
CA CYS A 113 -18.89 -15.58 16.39
C CYS A 113 -18.47 -15.06 15.02
N CYS A 114 -17.52 -14.15 15.01
CA CYS A 114 -17.07 -13.46 13.81
C CYS A 114 -15.69 -13.97 13.38
N ASN A 115 -15.52 -14.16 12.08
CA ASN A 115 -14.22 -14.44 11.47
C ASN A 115 -13.98 -13.40 10.37
N GLU A 116 -12.96 -12.59 10.56
CA GLU A 116 -12.57 -11.58 9.58
C GLU A 116 -11.18 -11.85 9.03
N SER A 117 -11.05 -11.73 7.70
CA SER A 117 -9.79 -11.80 7.01
C SER A 117 -9.59 -10.55 6.17
N SER A 118 -8.39 -10.01 6.21
CA SER A 118 -8.03 -8.87 5.37
C SER A 118 -6.63 -9.03 4.80
N ARG A 119 -6.43 -8.48 3.60
CA ARG A 119 -5.12 -8.37 2.98
C ARG A 119 -4.86 -6.91 2.64
N LYS A 120 -3.64 -6.46 2.91
CA LYS A 120 -3.23 -5.10 2.63
C LYS A 120 -1.79 -5.04 2.18
N ASP A 121 -1.53 -4.18 1.21
CA ASP A 121 -0.20 -3.84 0.73
C ASP A 121 0.19 -2.44 1.17
N TRP A 122 1.46 -2.27 1.52
CA TRP A 122 2.10 -0.99 1.79
C TRP A 122 3.30 -0.83 0.88
N LEU A 123 3.49 0.39 0.42
CA LEU A 123 4.63 0.78 -0.41
C LEU A 123 5.40 1.86 0.31
N TYR A 124 6.71 1.69 0.37
CA TYR A 124 7.62 2.65 0.99
C TYR A 124 8.76 2.95 0.04
N ASP A 125 9.09 4.20 -0.10
CA ASP A 125 10.33 4.61 -0.75
C ASP A 125 11.52 4.06 0.04
N GLY A 126 12.43 3.38 -0.63
CA GLY A 126 13.56 2.69 0.00
C GLY A 126 14.60 3.63 0.58
N ILE A 127 14.62 4.89 0.16
CA ILE A 127 15.57 5.90 0.59
C ILE A 127 14.97 6.76 1.71
N SER A 128 13.84 7.41 1.44
CA SER A 128 13.20 8.34 2.37
C SER A 128 12.47 7.65 3.53
N LYS A 129 12.23 6.34 3.42
CA LYS A 129 11.49 5.52 4.40
C LYS A 129 10.01 5.92 4.55
N LYS A 130 9.50 6.77 3.67
CA LYS A 130 8.12 7.25 3.70
C LYS A 130 7.22 6.35 2.87
N GLY A 131 5.98 6.18 3.32
CA GLY A 131 4.94 5.57 2.51
C GLY A 131 4.70 6.40 1.27
N ASP A 132 4.71 5.77 0.09
CA ASP A 132 4.51 6.45 -1.18
C ASP A 132 3.50 5.70 -2.05
N LEU A 133 2.34 6.32 -2.24
CA LEU A 133 1.28 5.79 -3.10
C LEU A 133 1.58 6.01 -4.59
N GLY A 134 2.50 6.91 -4.94
CA GLY A 134 2.98 7.12 -6.30
C GLY A 134 3.68 5.90 -6.90
N LEU A 135 4.12 4.97 -6.04
CA LEU A 135 4.72 3.71 -6.45
C LEU A 135 3.71 2.64 -6.93
N LYS A 136 2.40 2.84 -6.71
CA LYS A 136 1.37 1.86 -7.13
C LYS A 136 1.40 1.48 -8.61
N PRO A 137 1.60 2.40 -9.55
CA PRO A 137 1.66 2.05 -10.97
C PRO A 137 2.73 1.02 -11.31
N TYR A 138 3.83 1.00 -10.56
CA TYR A 138 4.91 0.03 -10.78
C TYR A 138 4.54 -1.40 -10.42
N LEU A 139 3.51 -1.62 -9.59
CA LEU A 139 3.01 -2.96 -9.26
C LEU A 139 2.29 -3.66 -10.42
N ALA A 140 1.95 -2.92 -11.48
CA ALA A 140 1.34 -3.47 -12.69
C ALA A 140 2.37 -4.14 -13.62
N PHE A 141 3.66 -3.86 -13.42
CA PHE A 141 4.71 -4.47 -14.23
C PHE A 141 5.08 -5.85 -13.69
N SER A 142 5.36 -6.77 -14.61
CA SER A 142 5.93 -8.07 -14.26
C SER A 142 7.37 -7.86 -13.80
N ALA A 143 7.64 -8.14 -12.54
CA ALA A 143 8.97 -8.01 -11.97
C ALA A 143 9.68 -9.37 -11.94
N GLU A 144 10.97 -9.39 -12.19
CA GLU A 144 11.79 -10.59 -12.18
C GLU A 144 12.52 -10.74 -10.85
N PRO A 145 12.55 -11.94 -10.26
CA PRO A 145 13.36 -12.19 -9.09
C PRO A 145 14.85 -12.11 -9.46
N VAL A 146 15.61 -11.37 -8.68
CA VAL A 146 17.06 -11.21 -8.87
C VAL A 146 17.79 -11.42 -7.55
N THR A 147 19.07 -11.72 -7.64
CA THR A 147 19.96 -11.85 -6.49
C THR A 147 20.74 -10.56 -6.25
N THR A 148 21.36 -10.45 -5.07
CA THR A 148 22.32 -9.39 -4.80
C THR A 148 23.51 -9.43 -5.77
N GLU A 149 23.92 -10.62 -6.21
CA GLU A 149 25.00 -10.81 -7.18
C GLU A 149 24.65 -10.21 -8.55
N ASP A 150 23.39 -10.40 -9.00
CA ASP A 150 22.88 -9.78 -10.24
C ASP A 150 22.93 -8.26 -10.18
N LEU A 151 22.53 -7.67 -9.03
CA LEU A 151 22.63 -6.23 -8.83
C LEU A 151 24.07 -5.74 -8.82
N ASN A 152 24.98 -6.49 -8.19
CA ASN A 152 26.40 -6.18 -8.21
C ASN A 152 26.99 -6.27 -9.61
N ALA A 153 26.55 -7.22 -10.43
CA ALA A 153 26.98 -7.33 -11.83
C ALA A 153 26.52 -6.10 -12.63
N ARG A 154 25.29 -5.62 -12.43
CA ARG A 154 24.81 -4.38 -13.05
C ARG A 154 25.60 -3.16 -12.62
N ALA A 155 25.92 -3.05 -11.33
CA ALA A 155 26.76 -1.95 -10.83
C ALA A 155 28.15 -1.95 -11.48
N ARG A 156 28.76 -3.13 -11.67
CA ARG A 156 30.02 -3.27 -12.41
C ARG A 156 29.91 -2.91 -13.90
N ALA A 157 28.71 -3.08 -14.48
CA ALA A 157 28.43 -2.69 -15.87
C ALA A 157 28.14 -1.19 -16.06
N GLY A 158 28.08 -0.42 -14.97
CA GLY A 158 27.93 1.03 -15.00
C GLY A 158 26.55 1.55 -14.55
N ASP A 159 25.62 0.68 -14.20
CA ASP A 159 24.34 1.09 -13.61
C ASP A 159 24.56 1.60 -12.18
N ILE A 160 23.80 2.60 -11.76
CA ILE A 160 23.82 3.05 -10.37
C ILE A 160 22.79 2.25 -9.57
N VAL A 161 23.25 1.32 -8.77
CA VAL A 161 22.39 0.54 -7.84
C VAL A 161 22.36 1.27 -6.50
N VAL A 162 21.24 1.90 -6.19
CA VAL A 162 21.06 2.64 -4.94
C VAL A 162 20.66 1.67 -3.83
N PRO A 163 21.44 1.54 -2.73
CA PRO A 163 21.09 0.66 -1.64
C PRO A 163 19.90 1.22 -0.84
N PRO A 164 18.99 0.36 -0.33
CA PRO A 164 17.91 0.81 0.51
C PRO A 164 18.42 1.34 1.85
N GLN A 165 17.95 2.50 2.27
CA GLN A 165 18.20 3.09 3.59
C GLN A 165 17.26 2.54 4.67
N ALA A 166 16.07 2.10 4.25
CA ALA A 166 15.10 1.46 5.12
C ALA A 166 15.41 -0.03 5.25
N LYS A 167 15.54 -0.52 6.48
CA LYS A 167 15.64 -1.97 6.74
C LYS A 167 14.25 -2.60 6.73
N ALA A 168 14.09 -3.75 6.07
CA ALA A 168 12.84 -4.50 6.01
C ALA A 168 12.24 -4.72 7.42
N SER A 169 13.07 -5.11 8.39
CA SER A 169 12.65 -5.38 9.77
C SER A 169 12.00 -4.18 10.47
N MET A 170 12.42 -2.95 10.17
CA MET A 170 11.79 -1.73 10.70
C MET A 170 10.41 -1.53 10.13
N LEU A 171 10.27 -1.66 8.81
CA LEU A 171 9.00 -1.48 8.11
C LEU A 171 8.00 -2.56 8.50
N VAL A 172 8.46 -3.81 8.64
CA VAL A 172 7.62 -4.93 9.11
C VAL A 172 7.06 -4.64 10.50
N ARG A 173 7.88 -4.19 11.45
CA ARG A 173 7.41 -3.80 12.80
C ARG A 173 6.36 -2.69 12.75
N GLU A 174 6.55 -1.70 11.90
CA GLU A 174 5.58 -0.61 11.72
C GLU A 174 4.25 -1.13 11.17
N VAL A 175 4.27 -1.98 10.16
CA VAL A 175 3.08 -2.59 9.56
C VAL A 175 2.33 -3.46 10.56
N ILE A 176 3.04 -4.30 11.33
CA ILE A 176 2.45 -5.13 12.40
C ILE A 176 1.77 -4.22 13.43
N SER A 177 2.46 -3.20 13.93
CA SER A 177 1.92 -2.28 14.94
C SER A 177 0.68 -1.52 14.45
N ARG A 178 0.64 -1.14 13.17
CA ARG A 178 -0.53 -0.48 12.57
C ARG A 178 -1.70 -1.44 12.41
N SER A 179 -1.43 -2.69 12.03
CA SER A 179 -2.46 -3.72 11.87
C SER A 179 -3.10 -4.07 13.20
N ILE A 180 -2.31 -4.29 14.26
CA ILE A 180 -2.81 -4.57 15.61
C ILE A 180 -3.67 -3.41 16.11
N ARG A 181 -3.19 -2.16 16.02
CA ARG A 181 -3.96 -0.99 16.47
C ARG A 181 -5.31 -0.86 15.78
N LYS A 182 -5.40 -1.23 14.51
CA LYS A 182 -6.66 -1.21 13.78
C LYS A 182 -7.63 -2.28 14.28
N ILE A 183 -7.15 -3.48 14.58
CA ILE A 183 -7.94 -4.57 15.13
C ILE A 183 -8.50 -4.15 16.49
N VAL A 184 -7.64 -3.68 17.40
CA VAL A 184 -8.04 -3.24 18.75
C VAL A 184 -9.09 -2.14 18.68
N LYS A 185 -8.89 -1.09 17.88
CA LYS A 185 -9.90 -0.04 17.68
C LYS A 185 -11.21 -0.56 17.10
N GLY A 186 -11.17 -1.53 16.20
CA GLY A 186 -12.38 -2.16 15.68
C GLY A 186 -13.17 -2.90 16.76
N LEU A 187 -12.49 -3.55 17.69
CA LEU A 187 -13.11 -4.25 18.82
C LEU A 187 -13.68 -3.27 19.86
N GLU A 188 -13.00 -2.17 20.17
CA GLU A 188 -13.46 -1.13 21.10
C GLU A 188 -14.73 -0.40 20.59
N CYS A 189 -14.90 -0.27 19.28
CA CYS A 189 -16.11 0.35 18.70
C CYS A 189 -17.34 -0.59 18.70
N ILE A 190 -17.20 -1.84 19.15
CA ILE A 190 -18.22 -2.86 19.14
C ILE A 190 -18.74 -3.13 20.57
N SER A 191 -18.01 -2.68 21.59
CA SER A 191 -18.40 -2.70 23.01
C SER A 191 -19.19 -1.44 23.36
#